data_822b7a1f122ec8f2fbb647d6196f85ff
#
_entry.id   822b7a1f122ec8f2fbb647d6196f85ff
#
_cell.length_a   1.000
_cell.length_b   1.000
_cell.length_c   1.000
_cell.angle_alpha   90.00
_cell.angle_beta   90.00
_cell.angle_gamma   90.00
#
_symmetry.space_group_name_H-M   'P 1'
#
loop_
_entity.id
_entity.type
_entity.pdbx_description
1 polymer ?
#
loop_
_entity_poly.entity_id
_entity_poly.type
_entity_poly.pdbx_seq_one_letter_code
_entity_poly.pdbx_strand_id
1 'polypeptide(L)'
;MDLIEAMQQRHTVRKYTDKKISQEVLKLIQQRIDENNSSLSLSLKLVCSNKSGLNLIAKLFLGNGVRNFIILAGEDSKTLSENLGYAGADLMLAFQTWGLNSWWVGQTYNRHVSDFVPGKKVIGILAIGYGKTQGIPHKSKLFSDVATYQGKMPDWFIHGVNACLLAPTAQNKQDFRIEGIDHEVSIHCADSIFMKKI
;
A
#
# COMPACT_ATOMS: atom_id res chain seq x y z
N MET A 1 13.41 -14.65 2.28
CA MET A 1 13.06 -13.67 1.21
C MET A 1 13.59 -12.32 1.65
N ASP A 2 14.42 -11.68 0.85
CA ASP A 2 14.84 -10.30 1.08
C ASP A 2 13.79 -9.29 0.55
N LEU A 3 14.02 -7.98 0.77
CA LEU A 3 13.06 -6.94 0.39
C LEU A 3 12.93 -6.76 -1.14
N ILE A 4 14.00 -6.98 -1.90
CA ILE A 4 13.98 -6.85 -3.37
C ILE A 4 13.16 -8.00 -3.96
N GLU A 5 13.38 -9.21 -3.47
CA GLU A 5 12.58 -10.37 -3.85
C GLU A 5 11.11 -10.20 -3.45
N ALA A 6 10.85 -9.68 -2.24
CA ALA A 6 9.50 -9.37 -1.78
C ALA A 6 8.80 -8.35 -2.68
N MET A 7 9.51 -7.33 -3.15
CA MET A 7 9.01 -6.32 -4.07
C MET A 7 8.56 -6.92 -5.40
N GLN A 8 9.33 -7.86 -5.94
CA GLN A 8 9.02 -8.55 -7.19
C GLN A 8 7.86 -9.54 -7.05
N GLN A 9 7.80 -10.28 -5.92
CA GLN A 9 6.81 -11.33 -5.68
C GLN A 9 5.48 -10.84 -5.11
N ARG A 10 5.46 -9.62 -4.53
CA ARG A 10 4.26 -9.07 -3.93
C ARG A 10 3.22 -8.68 -4.98
N HIS A 11 2.06 -9.31 -4.94
CA HIS A 11 0.91 -8.95 -5.76
C HIS A 11 -0.31 -8.62 -4.90
N THR A 12 -1.27 -7.91 -5.47
CA THR A 12 -2.54 -7.63 -4.79
C THR A 12 -3.37 -8.90 -4.67
N VAL A 13 -3.70 -9.30 -3.45
CA VAL A 13 -4.54 -10.47 -3.15
C VAL A 13 -5.81 -10.03 -2.44
N ARG A 14 -6.97 -10.35 -3.04
CA ARG A 14 -8.29 -9.93 -2.55
C ARG A 14 -9.11 -11.05 -1.90
N LYS A 15 -8.68 -12.32 -2.03
CA LYS A 15 -9.36 -13.49 -1.46
C LYS A 15 -8.44 -14.17 -0.48
N TYR A 16 -8.87 -14.26 0.78
CA TYR A 16 -8.09 -14.80 1.88
C TYR A 16 -8.67 -16.11 2.39
N THR A 17 -7.81 -16.94 2.99
CA THR A 17 -8.17 -18.15 3.71
C THR A 17 -8.61 -17.81 5.13
N ASP A 18 -9.12 -18.82 5.85
CA ASP A 18 -9.46 -18.68 7.27
C ASP A 18 -8.27 -18.93 8.21
N LYS A 19 -7.06 -19.18 7.66
CA LYS A 19 -5.84 -19.39 8.44
C LYS A 19 -5.56 -18.14 9.29
N LYS A 20 -5.43 -18.35 10.59
CA LYS A 20 -5.09 -17.27 11.53
C LYS A 20 -3.63 -16.87 11.39
N ILE A 21 -3.36 -15.58 11.50
CA ILE A 21 -1.99 -15.05 11.64
C ILE A 21 -1.50 -15.44 13.05
N SER A 22 -0.27 -15.96 13.14
CA SER A 22 0.29 -16.37 14.44
C SER A 22 0.57 -15.16 15.34
N GLN A 23 0.64 -15.39 16.65
CA GLN A 23 0.92 -14.33 17.61
C GLN A 23 2.30 -13.70 17.41
N GLU A 24 3.28 -14.50 17.00
CA GLU A 24 4.63 -14.03 16.68
C GLU A 24 4.59 -13.04 15.50
N VAL A 25 3.88 -13.39 14.42
CA VAL A 25 3.75 -12.50 13.25
C VAL A 25 2.92 -11.26 13.59
N LEU A 26 1.86 -11.39 14.41
CA LEU A 26 1.10 -10.22 14.87
C LEU A 26 1.96 -9.24 15.69
N LYS A 27 2.89 -9.74 16.50
CA LYS A 27 3.85 -8.90 17.24
C LYS A 27 4.79 -8.16 16.29
N LEU A 28 5.32 -8.83 15.25
CA LEU A 28 6.15 -8.19 14.23
C LEU A 28 5.39 -7.11 13.46
N ILE A 29 4.13 -7.37 13.12
CA ILE A 29 3.25 -6.38 12.48
C ILE A 29 3.05 -5.16 13.38
N GLN A 30 2.75 -5.38 14.67
CA GLN A 30 2.53 -4.28 15.61
C GLN A 30 3.80 -3.46 15.80
N GLN A 31 4.95 -4.11 15.99
CA GLN A 31 6.23 -3.42 16.09
C GLN A 31 6.49 -2.53 14.85
N ARG A 32 6.28 -3.05 13.64
CA ARG A 32 6.49 -2.28 12.41
C ARG A 32 5.51 -1.11 12.27
N ILE A 33 4.28 -1.28 12.75
CA ILE A 33 3.29 -0.19 12.84
C ILE A 33 3.77 0.89 13.80
N ASP A 34 4.26 0.53 14.97
CA ASP A 34 4.73 1.47 15.99
C ASP A 34 5.96 2.26 15.50
N GLU A 35 6.89 1.61 14.79
CA GLU A 35 8.03 2.24 14.13
C GLU A 35 7.58 3.30 13.10
N ASN A 36 6.64 2.93 12.20
CA ASN A 36 6.10 3.86 11.21
C ASN A 36 5.30 5.00 11.85
N ASN A 37 4.49 4.72 12.86
CA ASN A 37 3.73 5.74 13.59
C ASN A 37 4.66 6.76 14.24
N SER A 38 5.74 6.30 14.87
CA SER A 38 6.72 7.16 15.52
C SER A 38 7.52 8.01 14.54
N SER A 39 8.04 7.40 13.46
CA SER A 39 8.94 8.07 12.52
C SER A 39 8.20 9.04 11.58
N LEU A 40 6.95 8.76 11.23
CA LEU A 40 6.17 9.51 10.24
C LEU A 40 4.98 10.27 10.84
N SER A 41 4.85 10.28 12.18
CA SER A 41 3.73 10.93 12.89
C SER A 41 2.37 10.44 12.39
N LEU A 42 2.21 9.12 12.22
CA LEU A 42 0.99 8.49 11.74
C LEU A 42 0.14 7.92 12.89
N SER A 43 -1.05 7.44 12.55
CA SER A 43 -1.98 6.76 13.46
C SER A 43 -2.48 5.45 12.84
N LEU A 44 -1.53 4.66 12.32
CA LEU A 44 -1.81 3.34 11.80
C LEU A 44 -2.34 2.44 12.93
N LYS A 45 -3.37 1.65 12.66
CA LYS A 45 -3.95 0.76 13.66
C LYS A 45 -4.27 -0.61 13.10
N LEU A 46 -3.72 -1.64 13.72
CA LEU A 46 -4.04 -3.04 13.40
C LEU A 46 -5.40 -3.42 14.02
N VAL A 47 -6.25 -4.01 13.20
CA VAL A 47 -7.55 -4.59 13.60
C VAL A 47 -7.58 -6.04 13.18
N CYS A 48 -7.70 -6.95 14.15
CA CYS A 48 -7.68 -8.39 13.93
C CYS A 48 -9.06 -9.02 14.15
N SER A 49 -9.29 -10.16 13.47
CA SER A 49 -10.50 -10.98 13.61
C SER A 49 -11.81 -10.21 13.42
N ASN A 50 -11.76 -9.16 12.61
CA ASN A 50 -12.89 -8.26 12.35
C ASN A 50 -13.24 -8.23 10.87
N LYS A 51 -14.51 -8.50 10.54
CA LYS A 51 -15.02 -8.52 9.17
C LYS A 51 -15.52 -7.15 8.69
N SER A 52 -15.40 -6.09 9.48
CA SER A 52 -15.96 -4.77 9.16
C SER A 52 -15.08 -3.92 8.23
N GLY A 53 -13.87 -4.36 7.88
CA GLY A 53 -12.93 -3.56 7.09
C GLY A 53 -13.42 -3.15 5.70
N LEU A 54 -14.20 -4.00 5.03
CA LEU A 54 -14.77 -3.72 3.72
C LEU A 54 -16.24 -3.28 3.79
N ASN A 55 -16.66 -2.39 2.89
CA ASN A 55 -18.07 -2.10 2.70
C ASN A 55 -18.80 -3.26 2.01
N LEU A 56 -20.13 -3.18 1.90
CA LEU A 56 -20.94 -4.25 1.36
C LEU A 56 -20.61 -4.59 -0.11
N ILE A 57 -20.36 -3.57 -0.92
CA ILE A 57 -20.03 -3.72 -2.35
C ILE A 57 -18.69 -4.47 -2.49
N ALA A 58 -17.68 -4.07 -1.72
CA ALA A 58 -16.38 -4.72 -1.76
C ALA A 58 -16.44 -6.18 -1.30
N LYS A 59 -17.26 -6.48 -0.28
CA LYS A 59 -17.47 -7.87 0.19
C LYS A 59 -18.15 -8.76 -0.84
N LEU A 60 -19.08 -8.22 -1.60
CA LEU A 60 -19.82 -8.99 -2.60
C LEU A 60 -19.04 -9.22 -3.89
N PHE A 61 -18.31 -8.20 -4.37
CA PHE A 61 -17.76 -8.21 -5.73
C PHE A 61 -16.24 -8.18 -5.82
N LEU A 62 -15.55 -7.59 -4.84
CA LEU A 62 -14.12 -7.30 -4.97
C LEU A 62 -13.23 -8.20 -4.11
N GLY A 63 -13.63 -8.56 -2.90
CA GLY A 63 -12.79 -9.31 -1.97
C GLY A 63 -13.56 -10.21 -1.04
N ASN A 64 -12.93 -11.29 -0.58
CA ASN A 64 -13.54 -12.25 0.34
C ASN A 64 -12.53 -12.69 1.41
N GLY A 65 -13.04 -12.99 2.62
CA GLY A 65 -12.23 -13.54 3.71
C GLY A 65 -11.35 -12.51 4.43
N VAL A 66 -11.51 -11.21 4.17
CA VAL A 66 -10.79 -10.15 4.91
C VAL A 66 -11.25 -10.16 6.37
N ARG A 67 -10.31 -10.46 7.28
CA ARG A 67 -10.55 -10.50 8.73
C ARG A 67 -9.55 -9.66 9.52
N ASN A 68 -8.42 -9.33 8.91
CA ASN A 68 -7.39 -8.51 9.53
C ASN A 68 -7.05 -7.38 8.55
N PHE A 69 -6.89 -6.19 9.09
CA PHE A 69 -6.52 -5.03 8.29
C PHE A 69 -5.83 -3.98 9.15
N ILE A 70 -5.06 -3.12 8.51
CA ILE A 70 -4.48 -1.93 9.12
C ILE A 70 -5.23 -0.73 8.59
N ILE A 71 -5.65 0.15 9.49
CA ILE A 71 -6.25 1.43 9.16
C ILE A 71 -5.12 2.40 8.82
N LEU A 72 -5.20 3.01 7.64
CA LEU A 72 -4.23 4.00 7.15
C LEU A 72 -4.74 5.39 7.52
N ALA A 73 -4.25 5.93 8.65
CA ALA A 73 -4.72 7.16 9.25
C ALA A 73 -3.60 8.02 9.83
N GLY A 74 -3.88 9.31 10.00
CA GLY A 74 -3.00 10.28 10.64
C GLY A 74 -3.71 11.62 10.81
N GLU A 75 -2.97 12.64 11.28
CA GLU A 75 -3.45 14.02 11.29
C GLU A 75 -3.67 14.51 9.86
N ASP A 76 -4.69 15.34 9.64
CA ASP A 76 -4.92 15.95 8.32
C ASP A 76 -3.82 16.98 8.03
N SER A 77 -2.86 16.59 7.22
CA SER A 77 -1.70 17.39 6.84
C SER A 77 -1.40 17.25 5.35
N LYS A 78 -0.59 18.16 4.82
CA LYS A 78 -0.17 18.12 3.40
C LYS A 78 0.66 16.88 3.06
N THR A 79 1.41 16.35 4.03
CA THR A 79 2.29 15.19 3.85
C THR A 79 1.64 13.85 4.23
N LEU A 80 0.38 13.87 4.72
CA LEU A 80 -0.28 12.66 5.18
C LEU A 80 -0.32 11.56 4.12
N SER A 81 -0.70 11.90 2.89
CA SER A 81 -0.82 10.92 1.81
C SER A 81 0.53 10.30 1.42
N GLU A 82 1.59 11.10 1.41
CA GLU A 82 2.95 10.65 1.14
C GLU A 82 3.47 9.73 2.25
N ASN A 83 3.33 10.14 3.50
CA ASN A 83 3.73 9.35 4.66
C ASN A 83 2.97 8.01 4.73
N LEU A 84 1.66 8.02 4.46
CA LEU A 84 0.86 6.80 4.41
C LEU A 84 1.21 5.92 3.20
N GLY A 85 1.61 6.52 2.08
CA GLY A 85 2.14 5.82 0.92
C GLY A 85 3.42 5.06 1.25
N TYR A 86 4.36 5.74 1.90
CA TYR A 86 5.62 5.15 2.37
C TYR A 86 5.38 4.02 3.38
N ALA A 87 4.65 4.30 4.47
CA ALA A 87 4.36 3.32 5.51
C ALA A 87 3.59 2.10 4.97
N GLY A 88 2.64 2.32 4.06
CA GLY A 88 1.89 1.24 3.44
C GLY A 88 2.75 0.35 2.54
N ALA A 89 3.69 0.93 1.78
CA ALA A 89 4.63 0.17 0.98
C ALA A 89 5.58 -0.65 1.87
N ASP A 90 6.15 -0.03 2.89
CA ASP A 90 7.00 -0.68 3.88
C ASP A 90 6.30 -1.89 4.54
N LEU A 91 5.07 -1.70 5.02
CA LEU A 91 4.27 -2.77 5.61
C LEU A 91 3.97 -3.89 4.61
N MET A 92 3.57 -3.56 3.38
CA MET A 92 3.26 -4.58 2.37
C MET A 92 4.47 -5.44 2.02
N LEU A 93 5.67 -4.86 1.97
CA LEU A 93 6.91 -5.61 1.74
C LEU A 93 7.25 -6.50 2.94
N ALA A 94 7.16 -5.97 4.16
CA ALA A 94 7.34 -6.75 5.37
C ALA A 94 6.35 -7.94 5.44
N PHE A 95 5.07 -7.73 5.11
CA PHE A 95 4.08 -8.82 5.06
C PHE A 95 4.47 -9.92 4.08
N GLN A 96 4.98 -9.54 2.91
CA GLN A 96 5.44 -10.51 1.92
C GLN A 96 6.60 -11.36 2.46
N THR A 97 7.56 -10.76 3.19
CA THR A 97 8.66 -11.52 3.81
C THR A 97 8.18 -12.48 4.90
N TRP A 98 7.05 -12.19 5.56
CA TRP A 98 6.42 -13.05 6.58
C TRP A 98 5.39 -14.03 5.99
N GLY A 99 5.33 -14.16 4.66
CA GLY A 99 4.41 -15.07 3.97
C GLY A 99 2.95 -14.64 4.00
N LEU A 100 2.67 -13.36 4.25
CA LEU A 100 1.33 -12.78 4.20
C LEU A 100 1.13 -12.05 2.87
N ASN A 101 -0.12 -12.04 2.42
CA ASN A 101 -0.56 -11.27 1.27
C ASN A 101 -1.32 -10.02 1.72
N SER A 102 -1.37 -9.01 0.84
CA SER A 102 -1.98 -7.74 1.14
C SER A 102 -2.82 -7.17 -0.01
N TRP A 103 -3.73 -6.25 0.36
CA TRP A 103 -4.54 -5.48 -0.58
C TRP A 103 -4.79 -4.07 -0.03
N TRP A 104 -4.33 -3.06 -0.75
CA TRP A 104 -4.64 -1.67 -0.45
C TRP A 104 -6.06 -1.32 -0.91
N VAL A 105 -6.91 -0.88 0.01
CA VAL A 105 -8.32 -0.51 -0.23
C VAL A 105 -8.49 0.97 0.07
N GLY A 106 -8.50 1.80 -0.98
CA GLY A 106 -8.60 3.27 -0.85
C GLY A 106 -10.02 3.81 -0.86
N GLN A 107 -10.98 3.13 -1.52
CA GLN A 107 -12.32 3.68 -1.72
C GLN A 107 -13.45 2.81 -1.17
N THR A 108 -13.30 1.50 -1.21
CA THR A 108 -14.35 0.54 -0.88
C THR A 108 -14.24 -0.05 0.52
N TYR A 109 -13.45 0.59 1.40
CA TYR A 109 -13.43 0.24 2.81
C TYR A 109 -14.70 0.75 3.52
N ASN A 110 -15.04 0.14 4.64
CA ASN A 110 -16.16 0.58 5.47
C ASN A 110 -15.79 1.86 6.23
N ARG A 111 -16.55 2.92 6.07
CA ARG A 111 -16.27 4.22 6.72
C ARG A 111 -16.28 4.16 8.25
N HIS A 112 -17.02 3.24 8.85
CA HIS A 112 -17.01 3.01 10.31
C HIS A 112 -15.64 2.55 10.87
N VAL A 113 -14.64 2.25 10.03
CA VAL A 113 -13.28 2.00 10.55
C VAL A 113 -12.68 3.26 11.18
N SER A 114 -13.17 4.47 10.87
CA SER A 114 -12.78 5.71 11.53
C SER A 114 -13.06 5.71 13.05
N ASP A 115 -14.06 4.94 13.49
CA ASP A 115 -14.40 4.83 14.92
C ASP A 115 -13.26 4.21 15.74
N PHE A 116 -12.36 3.46 15.09
CA PHE A 116 -11.17 2.90 15.73
C PHE A 116 -10.02 3.92 15.90
N VAL A 117 -10.07 5.05 15.18
CA VAL A 117 -9.05 6.12 15.18
C VAL A 117 -9.72 7.50 15.27
N PRO A 118 -10.42 7.81 16.37
CA PRO A 118 -11.22 9.04 16.49
C PRO A 118 -10.36 10.29 16.29
N GLY A 119 -10.90 11.26 15.55
CA GLY A 119 -10.22 12.52 15.26
C GLY A 119 -9.13 12.44 14.18
N LYS A 120 -8.86 11.26 13.61
CA LYS A 120 -7.86 11.10 12.55
C LYS A 120 -8.50 11.01 11.17
N LYS A 121 -7.79 11.49 10.16
CA LYS A 121 -8.16 11.33 8.76
C LYS A 121 -7.78 9.94 8.29
N VAL A 122 -8.75 9.17 7.81
CA VAL A 122 -8.55 7.84 7.24
C VAL A 122 -8.56 7.94 5.72
N ILE A 123 -7.51 7.44 5.05
CA ILE A 123 -7.44 7.40 3.58
C ILE A 123 -7.68 6.01 3.00
N GLY A 124 -7.69 4.98 3.83
CA GLY A 124 -7.92 3.61 3.38
C GLY A 124 -7.62 2.58 4.45
N ILE A 125 -7.64 1.33 4.03
CA ILE A 125 -7.17 0.20 4.84
C ILE A 125 -6.21 -0.66 4.01
N LEU A 126 -5.32 -1.35 4.69
CA LEU A 126 -4.47 -2.38 4.14
C LEU A 126 -4.95 -3.74 4.66
N ALA A 127 -5.72 -4.47 3.85
CA ALA A 127 -6.17 -5.82 4.19
C ALA A 127 -4.99 -6.80 4.15
N ILE A 128 -4.91 -7.70 5.12
CA ILE A 128 -3.80 -8.64 5.30
C ILE A 128 -4.29 -10.04 5.68
N GLY A 129 -3.53 -11.06 5.28
CA GLY A 129 -3.80 -12.44 5.63
C GLY A 129 -3.12 -13.42 4.68
N TYR A 130 -3.42 -14.70 4.85
CA TYR A 130 -2.97 -15.74 3.92
C TYR A 130 -3.93 -15.81 2.73
N GLY A 131 -3.42 -15.50 1.55
CA GLY A 131 -4.21 -15.51 0.31
C GLY A 131 -4.62 -16.91 -0.13
N LYS A 132 -5.76 -17.02 -0.81
CA LYS A 132 -6.16 -18.22 -1.54
C LYS A 132 -5.28 -18.47 -2.78
N THR A 133 -4.63 -17.42 -3.26
CA THR A 133 -3.62 -17.41 -4.33
C THR A 133 -2.54 -16.41 -3.95
N GLN A 134 -1.42 -16.40 -4.67
CA GLN A 134 -0.37 -15.39 -4.50
C GLN A 134 -0.62 -14.11 -5.32
N GLY A 135 -1.78 -14.01 -5.96
CA GLY A 135 -2.07 -12.95 -6.90
C GLY A 135 -1.43 -13.17 -8.26
N ILE A 136 -1.50 -12.16 -9.10
CA ILE A 136 -0.88 -12.16 -10.43
C ILE A 136 -0.14 -10.83 -10.63
N PRO A 137 0.96 -10.81 -11.41
CA PRO A 137 1.62 -9.58 -11.79
C PRO A 137 0.63 -8.63 -12.48
N HIS A 138 0.68 -7.36 -12.13
CA HIS A 138 -0.06 -6.35 -12.87
C HIS A 138 0.69 -5.98 -14.15
N LYS A 139 -0.02 -5.46 -15.13
CA LYS A 139 0.58 -4.91 -16.35
C LYS A 139 1.22 -3.56 -16.01
N SER A 140 2.55 -3.46 -16.16
CA SER A 140 3.29 -2.21 -15.96
C SER A 140 3.32 -1.38 -17.24
N LYS A 141 3.37 -0.05 -17.06
CA LYS A 141 3.77 0.89 -18.11
C LYS A 141 5.25 0.68 -18.48
N LEU A 142 5.66 1.21 -19.61
CA LEU A 142 7.07 1.25 -19.97
C LEU A 142 7.79 2.29 -19.10
N PHE A 143 9.08 2.10 -18.89
CA PHE A 143 9.93 3.07 -18.19
C PHE A 143 9.79 4.48 -18.79
N SER A 144 9.87 4.58 -20.12
CA SER A 144 9.72 5.84 -20.87
C SER A 144 8.37 6.53 -20.71
N ASP A 145 7.32 5.77 -20.33
CA ASP A 145 5.99 6.35 -20.11
C ASP A 145 5.88 7.10 -18.78
N VAL A 146 6.76 6.80 -17.83
CA VAL A 146 6.66 7.31 -16.44
C VAL A 146 7.88 8.09 -15.99
N ALA A 147 9.03 8.02 -16.71
CA ALA A 147 10.27 8.63 -16.23
C ALA A 147 11.06 9.31 -17.33
N THR A 148 11.72 10.43 -16.95
CA THR A 148 12.71 11.13 -17.75
C THR A 148 13.91 11.48 -16.88
N TYR A 149 15.11 11.56 -17.49
CA TYR A 149 16.33 11.94 -16.79
C TYR A 149 17.13 12.90 -17.66
N GLN A 150 17.59 14.00 -17.08
CA GLN A 150 18.45 14.96 -17.78
C GLN A 150 19.92 14.55 -17.62
N GLY A 151 20.63 14.35 -18.75
CA GLY A 151 22.00 13.90 -18.79
C GLY A 151 22.16 12.38 -18.88
N LYS A 152 23.32 11.87 -18.45
CA LYS A 152 23.59 10.42 -18.43
C LYS A 152 22.85 9.75 -17.27
N MET A 153 21.85 8.95 -17.59
CA MET A 153 21.00 8.27 -16.60
C MET A 153 21.82 7.27 -15.76
N PRO A 154 21.83 7.40 -14.41
CA PRO A 154 22.56 6.50 -13.54
C PRO A 154 21.72 5.26 -13.18
N ASP A 155 22.38 4.16 -12.82
CA ASP A 155 21.75 2.88 -12.49
C ASP A 155 20.79 2.99 -11.31
N TRP A 156 21.12 3.80 -10.28
CA TRP A 156 20.22 3.98 -9.13
C TRP A 156 18.86 4.56 -9.53
N PHE A 157 18.81 5.47 -10.52
CA PHE A 157 17.56 6.03 -11.02
C PHE A 157 16.75 4.98 -11.77
N ILE A 158 17.40 4.18 -12.61
CA ILE A 158 16.77 3.06 -13.34
C ILE A 158 16.15 2.07 -12.34
N HIS A 159 16.90 1.68 -11.30
CA HIS A 159 16.41 0.77 -10.27
C HIS A 159 15.23 1.37 -9.49
N GLY A 160 15.31 2.65 -9.12
CA GLY A 160 14.24 3.35 -8.42
C GLY A 160 12.93 3.42 -9.22
N VAL A 161 12.99 3.77 -10.51
CA VAL A 161 11.82 3.82 -11.39
C VAL A 161 11.22 2.42 -11.58
N ASN A 162 12.05 1.40 -11.78
CA ASN A 162 11.58 0.01 -11.89
C ASN A 162 10.89 -0.46 -10.61
N ALA A 163 11.40 -0.07 -9.44
CA ALA A 163 10.74 -0.34 -8.16
C ALA A 163 9.38 0.38 -8.05
N CYS A 164 9.30 1.64 -8.47
CA CYS A 164 8.03 2.39 -8.49
C CYS A 164 6.98 1.74 -9.41
N LEU A 165 7.39 1.16 -10.53
CA LEU A 165 6.49 0.43 -11.43
C LEU A 165 5.91 -0.85 -10.82
N LEU A 166 6.50 -1.39 -9.75
CA LEU A 166 5.96 -2.53 -8.99
C LEU A 166 4.95 -2.11 -7.91
N ALA A 167 4.85 -0.83 -7.59
CA ALA A 167 3.93 -0.34 -6.57
C ALA A 167 2.46 -0.47 -7.02
N PRO A 168 1.53 -0.83 -6.12
CA PRO A 168 0.12 -0.85 -6.43
C PRO A 168 -0.41 0.57 -6.61
N THR A 169 -1.13 0.82 -7.69
CA THR A 169 -1.79 2.09 -7.93
C THR A 169 -3.30 1.92 -8.11
N ALA A 170 -4.07 2.98 -7.87
CA ALA A 170 -5.52 2.96 -8.04
C ALA A 170 -5.89 2.52 -9.47
N GLN A 171 -6.67 1.43 -9.57
CA GLN A 171 -7.07 0.83 -10.86
C GLN A 171 -5.90 0.47 -11.80
N ASN A 172 -4.70 0.31 -11.25
CA ASN A 172 -3.45 0.08 -12.01
C ASN A 172 -3.14 1.19 -13.04
N LYS A 173 -3.53 2.43 -12.77
CA LYS A 173 -3.33 3.52 -13.71
C LYS A 173 -1.88 3.97 -13.83
N GLN A 174 -1.08 3.79 -12.77
CA GLN A 174 0.32 4.24 -12.71
C GLN A 174 0.45 5.71 -13.17
N ASP A 175 -0.46 6.57 -12.66
CA ASP A 175 -0.54 7.98 -13.00
C ASP A 175 0.46 8.79 -12.18
N PHE A 176 1.74 8.56 -12.43
CA PHE A 176 2.86 9.31 -11.88
C PHE A 176 3.88 9.62 -12.95
N ARG A 177 4.69 10.66 -12.72
CA ARG A 177 5.86 11.04 -13.50
C ARG A 177 7.04 11.19 -12.58
N ILE A 178 8.18 10.64 -12.99
CA ILE A 178 9.43 10.69 -12.24
C ILE A 178 10.45 11.42 -13.12
N GLU A 179 10.97 12.52 -12.61
CA GLU A 179 11.98 13.32 -13.31
C GLU A 179 13.26 13.34 -12.49
N GLY A 180 14.39 13.08 -13.13
CA GLY A 180 15.68 13.06 -12.49
C GLY A 180 16.67 14.04 -13.16
N ILE A 181 17.47 14.69 -12.35
CA ILE A 181 18.61 15.50 -12.76
C ILE A 181 19.71 15.40 -11.70
N ASP A 182 20.93 15.13 -12.09
CA ASP A 182 22.07 14.94 -11.18
C ASP A 182 21.77 13.91 -10.07
N HIS A 183 21.54 14.35 -8.83
CA HIS A 183 21.17 13.51 -7.69
C HIS A 183 19.75 13.81 -7.16
N GLU A 184 18.98 14.62 -7.89
CA GLU A 184 17.64 15.02 -7.50
C GLU A 184 16.58 14.22 -8.26
N VAL A 185 15.50 13.89 -7.57
CA VAL A 185 14.33 13.20 -8.13
C VAL A 185 13.07 13.94 -7.72
N SER A 186 12.25 14.27 -8.71
CA SER A 186 10.91 14.81 -8.50
C SER A 186 9.87 13.77 -8.92
N ILE A 187 8.86 13.54 -8.08
CA ILE A 187 7.74 12.65 -8.36
C ILE A 187 6.47 13.46 -8.40
N HIS A 188 5.78 13.43 -9.52
CA HIS A 188 4.53 14.15 -9.74
C HIS A 188 3.38 13.17 -9.92
N CYS A 189 2.23 13.43 -9.27
CA CYS A 189 0.98 12.77 -9.64
C CYS A 189 0.49 13.39 -10.94
N ALA A 190 0.28 12.59 -11.97
CA ALA A 190 -0.42 13.06 -13.15
C ALA A 190 -1.87 13.39 -12.72
N ASP A 191 -2.34 14.60 -13.06
CA ASP A 191 -3.71 15.06 -12.78
C ASP A 191 -4.73 14.16 -13.49
N SER A 192 -5.15 13.09 -12.85
CA SER A 192 -6.27 12.31 -13.34
C SER A 192 -7.55 13.04 -13.00
N ILE A 193 -8.39 13.29 -14.00
CA ILE A 193 -9.73 13.93 -13.87
C ILE A 193 -10.58 13.27 -12.78
N PHE A 194 -10.25 12.06 -12.36
CA PHE A 194 -10.96 11.30 -11.34
C PHE A 194 -10.63 11.76 -9.90
N MET A 195 -9.50 12.40 -9.66
CA MET A 195 -9.10 12.90 -8.32
C MET A 195 -9.66 14.31 -8.01
N LYS A 196 -10.23 15.01 -9.01
CA LYS A 196 -10.84 16.35 -8.84
C LYS A 196 -12.29 16.32 -8.32
N LYS A 197 -12.87 15.15 -8.07
CA LYS A 197 -14.29 14.99 -7.66
C LYS A 197 -14.49 14.20 -6.37
N ILE A 198 -13.51 14.20 -5.46
CA ILE A 198 -13.66 13.61 -4.12
C ILE A 198 -13.42 14.70 -3.07
#